data_4b0c9e2ab5f9c0a759e31ed73f95250b
#
_entry.id   4b0c9e2ab5f9c0a759e31ed73f95250b
#
_cell.length_a   1.000
_cell.length_b   1.000
_cell.length_c   1.000
_cell.angle_alpha   90.00
_cell.angle_beta   90.00
_cell.angle_gamma   90.00
#
_symmetry.space_group_name_H-M   'P 1'
#
loop_
_entity.id
_entity.type
_entity.pdbx_description
1 polymer ?
#
loop_
_entity_poly.entity_id
_entity_poly.type
_entity_poly.pdbx_seq_one_letter_code
_entity_poly.pdbx_strand_id
1 'polypeptide(L)'
;GLLAALALVFAISESSNAKVWELFQDWVSSGFSIELPPTADLLVPFFKTVSYPLGVLGFVVLTYLVIVGSSNAVNLTDGLDGLAIMPVIMVGSALGVFAYVTGNANFSRYLNLPTIAGTGELLIFCAAMAGAGLAFLWFNAHPAQVFMGDVGALALGAALGTIAVIVRQEIVLAIMGGIFVAEALSVMLQVTYFKYTKKRYGEGRRLLKMAPLHHHFEKKGWAETQVVVRFWIITMLLCLVGLSTLKLR
;
A
#
# COMPACT_ATOMS: atom_id res chain seq x y z
N GLY A 1 -13.56 1.37 -3.48
CA GLY A 1 -12.81 2.01 -2.38
C GLY A 1 -13.68 2.26 -1.15
N LEU A 2 -14.68 3.15 -1.21
CA LEU A 2 -15.48 3.52 -0.04
C LEU A 2 -16.23 2.33 0.58
N LEU A 3 -16.89 1.51 -0.22
CA LEU A 3 -17.60 0.32 0.26
C LEU A 3 -16.63 -0.69 0.90
N ALA A 4 -15.45 -0.88 0.33
CA ALA A 4 -14.42 -1.75 0.92
C ALA A 4 -13.92 -1.17 2.25
N ALA A 5 -13.70 0.15 2.34
CA ALA A 5 -13.29 0.82 3.57
C ALA A 5 -14.34 0.64 4.68
N LEU A 6 -15.62 0.86 4.37
CA LEU A 6 -16.71 0.64 5.31
C LEU A 6 -16.80 -0.82 5.77
N ALA A 7 -16.72 -1.78 4.84
CA ALA A 7 -16.74 -3.20 5.18
C ALA A 7 -15.57 -3.60 6.09
N LEU A 8 -14.35 -3.09 5.81
CA LEU A 8 -13.17 -3.39 6.61
C LEU A 8 -13.24 -2.80 8.01
N VAL A 9 -13.77 -1.57 8.17
CA VAL A 9 -13.97 -0.97 9.51
C VAL A 9 -14.80 -1.89 10.39
N PHE A 10 -15.93 -2.36 9.89
CA PHE A 10 -16.81 -3.22 10.67
C PHE A 10 -16.24 -4.63 10.85
N ALA A 11 -15.52 -5.17 9.87
CA ALA A 11 -14.87 -6.47 10.00
C ALA A 11 -13.71 -6.47 11.02
N ILE A 12 -12.94 -5.37 11.10
CA ILE A 12 -11.80 -5.25 12.03
C ILE A 12 -12.28 -4.88 13.44
N SER A 13 -13.37 -4.13 13.56
CA SER A 13 -13.95 -3.76 14.87
C SER A 13 -14.70 -4.91 15.55
N GLU A 14 -14.82 -6.05 14.88
CA GLU A 14 -15.54 -7.20 15.42
C GLU A 14 -14.77 -7.85 16.59
N SER A 15 -15.30 -7.71 17.80
CA SER A 15 -15.03 -8.62 18.90
C SER A 15 -15.95 -9.82 18.74
N SER A 16 -15.46 -10.82 18.08
CA SER A 16 -15.84 -12.25 18.04
C SER A 16 -17.30 -12.70 17.81
N ASN A 17 -18.36 -11.91 17.90
CA ASN A 17 -19.74 -12.42 17.74
C ASN A 17 -20.81 -11.43 17.23
N ALA A 18 -20.53 -10.15 17.02
CA ALA A 18 -21.52 -9.23 16.49
C ALA A 18 -21.51 -9.23 14.95
N LYS A 19 -22.69 -9.33 14.35
CA LYS A 19 -22.80 -9.23 12.89
C LYS A 19 -22.44 -7.82 12.44
N VAL A 20 -21.66 -7.69 11.37
CA VAL A 20 -21.26 -6.42 10.74
C VAL A 20 -22.44 -5.44 10.61
N TRP A 21 -23.63 -5.97 10.32
CA TRP A 21 -24.85 -5.19 10.19
C TRP A 21 -25.36 -4.61 11.53
N GLU A 22 -25.24 -5.35 12.62
CA GLU A 22 -25.64 -4.88 13.96
C GLU A 22 -24.73 -3.74 14.41
N LEU A 23 -23.40 -3.86 14.22
CA LEU A 23 -22.45 -2.80 14.50
C LEU A 23 -22.70 -1.54 13.65
N PHE A 24 -23.10 -1.71 12.38
CA PHE A 24 -23.49 -0.59 11.54
C PHE A 24 -24.75 0.12 12.06
N GLN A 25 -25.78 -0.66 12.46
CA GLN A 25 -27.01 -0.11 13.03
C GLN A 25 -26.73 0.63 14.35
N ASP A 26 -25.91 0.05 15.22
CA ASP A 26 -25.51 0.67 16.48
C ASP A 26 -24.71 1.95 16.25
N TRP A 27 -23.82 1.96 15.26
CA TRP A 27 -23.07 3.17 14.88
C TRP A 27 -23.99 4.29 14.39
N VAL A 28 -24.97 3.97 13.55
CA VAL A 28 -25.96 4.95 13.07
C VAL A 28 -26.87 5.42 14.21
N SER A 29 -27.36 4.49 15.07
CA SER A 29 -28.29 4.81 16.16
C SER A 29 -27.63 5.59 17.29
N SER A 30 -26.32 5.41 17.53
CA SER A 30 -25.54 6.15 18.54
C SER A 30 -25.10 7.55 18.08
N GLY A 31 -25.55 8.02 16.92
CA GLY A 31 -25.14 9.30 16.36
C GLY A 31 -23.68 9.35 15.93
N PHE A 32 -23.17 8.21 15.42
CA PHE A 32 -21.80 8.03 14.92
C PHE A 32 -20.70 8.11 16.00
N SER A 33 -21.06 7.83 17.28
CA SER A 33 -20.18 7.99 18.44
C SER A 33 -19.53 6.70 18.96
N ILE A 34 -19.60 5.57 18.24
CA ILE A 34 -18.98 4.32 18.67
C ILE A 34 -17.45 4.46 18.58
N GLU A 35 -16.77 4.15 19.68
CA GLU A 35 -15.32 4.03 19.72
C GLU A 35 -14.87 2.71 19.10
N LEU A 36 -13.89 2.78 18.21
CA LEU A 36 -13.25 1.58 17.68
C LEU A 36 -12.32 0.96 18.74
N PRO A 37 -12.13 -0.38 18.73
CA PRO A 37 -11.19 -1.01 19.63
C PRO A 37 -9.76 -0.51 19.33
N PRO A 38 -8.83 -0.58 20.33
CA PRO A 38 -7.43 -0.13 20.13
C PRO A 38 -6.70 -0.82 18.97
N THR A 39 -7.18 -1.97 18.52
CA THR A 39 -6.69 -2.66 17.33
C THR A 39 -6.92 -1.86 16.04
N ALA A 40 -7.81 -0.88 16.04
CA ALA A 40 -8.10 0.00 14.91
C ALA A 40 -7.28 1.31 14.92
N ASP A 41 -6.40 1.52 15.89
CA ASP A 41 -5.52 2.69 15.94
C ASP A 41 -4.49 2.67 14.82
N LEU A 42 -4.10 3.84 14.34
CA LEU A 42 -2.97 3.97 13.42
C LEU A 42 -1.66 3.73 14.16
N LEU A 43 -0.93 2.70 13.75
CA LEU A 43 0.35 2.34 14.35
C LEU A 43 1.48 3.13 13.69
N VAL A 44 2.33 3.76 14.52
CA VAL A 44 3.52 4.46 14.03
C VAL A 44 4.71 3.51 14.06
N PRO A 45 5.31 3.16 12.89
CA PRO A 45 6.48 2.29 12.86
C PRO A 45 7.64 2.90 13.64
N PHE A 46 8.52 2.04 14.18
CA PHE A 46 9.67 2.38 15.03
C PHE A 46 9.35 2.90 16.45
N PHE A 47 8.10 3.26 16.76
CA PHE A 47 7.71 3.77 18.09
C PHE A 47 6.68 2.85 18.73
N LYS A 48 7.11 2.06 19.75
CA LYS A 48 6.31 1.00 20.41
C LYS A 48 5.02 1.51 21.07
N THR A 49 5.03 2.73 21.57
CA THR A 49 3.98 3.29 22.40
C THR A 49 3.14 4.35 21.71
N VAL A 50 3.44 4.63 20.43
CA VAL A 50 2.73 5.67 19.68
C VAL A 50 1.71 5.01 18.77
N SER A 51 0.45 5.08 19.18
CA SER A 51 -0.71 4.81 18.34
C SER A 51 -1.60 6.05 18.32
N TYR A 52 -2.30 6.26 17.23
CA TYR A 52 -3.21 7.38 17.08
C TYR A 52 -4.65 6.87 16.89
N PRO A 53 -5.56 7.17 17.82
CA PRO A 53 -6.95 6.76 17.71
C PRO A 53 -7.63 7.59 16.62
N LEU A 54 -8.03 6.93 15.53
CA LEU A 54 -8.64 7.60 14.38
C LEU A 54 -10.15 7.77 14.50
N GLY A 55 -10.79 6.99 15.37
CA GLY A 55 -12.24 6.83 15.35
C GLY A 55 -12.76 6.21 14.05
N VAL A 56 -14.06 5.94 13.97
CA VAL A 56 -14.67 5.29 12.78
C VAL A 56 -14.44 6.11 11.50
N LEU A 57 -14.74 7.40 11.55
CA LEU A 57 -14.63 8.28 10.39
C LEU A 57 -13.18 8.40 9.88
N GLY A 58 -12.24 8.63 10.80
CA GLY A 58 -10.82 8.74 10.46
C GLY A 58 -10.28 7.44 9.88
N PHE A 59 -10.69 6.29 10.44
CA PHE A 59 -10.32 4.98 9.91
C PHE A 59 -10.88 4.75 8.49
N VAL A 60 -12.15 5.08 8.23
CA VAL A 60 -12.76 4.95 6.89
C VAL A 60 -12.00 5.81 5.88
N VAL A 61 -11.70 7.07 6.23
CA VAL A 61 -10.95 7.98 5.34
C VAL A 61 -9.56 7.45 5.07
N LEU A 62 -8.84 7.02 6.11
CA LEU A 62 -7.49 6.45 5.95
C LEU A 62 -7.52 5.20 5.06
N THR A 63 -8.41 4.25 5.35
CA THR A 63 -8.56 3.01 4.57
C THR A 63 -8.86 3.31 3.10
N TYR A 64 -9.77 4.25 2.85
CA TYR A 64 -10.07 4.68 1.48
C TYR A 64 -8.82 5.24 0.79
N LEU A 65 -8.09 6.13 1.45
CA LEU A 65 -6.88 6.74 0.89
C LEU A 65 -5.77 5.70 0.65
N VAL A 66 -5.60 4.74 1.55
CA VAL A 66 -4.60 3.67 1.40
C VAL A 66 -4.95 2.76 0.23
N ILE A 67 -6.19 2.27 0.12
CA ILE A 67 -6.59 1.36 -0.95
C ILE A 67 -6.56 2.07 -2.31
N VAL A 68 -7.17 3.26 -2.43
CA VAL A 68 -7.24 3.99 -3.69
C VAL A 68 -5.86 4.56 -4.05
N GLY A 69 -5.12 5.05 -3.05
CA GLY A 69 -3.77 5.58 -3.25
C GLY A 69 -2.81 4.52 -3.75
N SER A 70 -2.75 3.34 -3.11
CA SER A 70 -1.89 2.23 -3.54
C SER A 70 -2.30 1.68 -4.91
N SER A 71 -3.62 1.56 -5.17
CA SER A 71 -4.15 1.14 -6.47
C SER A 71 -3.64 2.04 -7.60
N ASN A 72 -3.82 3.36 -7.46
CA ASN A 72 -3.37 4.30 -8.49
C ASN A 72 -1.83 4.42 -8.55
N ALA A 73 -1.13 4.32 -7.42
CA ALA A 73 0.32 4.42 -7.39
C ALA A 73 0.99 3.25 -8.13
N VAL A 74 0.49 2.03 -7.95
CA VAL A 74 0.96 0.86 -8.71
C VAL A 74 0.66 1.04 -10.21
N ASN A 75 -0.54 1.51 -10.55
CA ASN A 75 -0.90 1.76 -11.96
C ASN A 75 0.00 2.80 -12.64
N LEU A 76 0.32 3.90 -11.94
CA LEU A 76 1.24 4.92 -12.45
C LEU A 76 2.69 4.39 -12.58
N THR A 77 3.05 3.35 -11.86
CA THR A 77 4.39 2.74 -11.90
C THR A 77 4.51 1.73 -13.05
N ASP A 78 3.40 1.20 -13.57
CA ASP A 78 3.37 0.19 -14.64
C ASP A 78 3.61 0.82 -16.03
N GLY A 79 4.74 1.52 -16.16
CA GLY A 79 5.11 2.24 -17.39
C GLY A 79 6.32 1.69 -18.13
N LEU A 80 7.05 0.73 -17.56
CA LEU A 80 8.20 0.04 -18.17
C LEU A 80 8.12 -1.46 -17.91
N ASP A 81 8.70 -2.27 -18.80
CA ASP A 81 8.71 -3.72 -18.76
C ASP A 81 9.23 -4.26 -17.41
N GLY A 82 8.38 -4.98 -16.66
CA GLY A 82 8.70 -5.56 -15.37
C GLY A 82 8.81 -4.58 -14.20
N LEU A 83 8.62 -3.27 -14.41
CA LEU A 83 8.86 -2.24 -13.39
C LEU A 83 7.92 -2.39 -12.19
N ALA A 84 6.62 -2.56 -12.40
CA ALA A 84 5.62 -2.59 -11.34
C ALA A 84 5.52 -3.95 -10.65
N ILE A 85 5.57 -5.05 -11.42
CA ILE A 85 5.26 -6.38 -10.89
C ILE A 85 6.26 -6.87 -9.84
N MET A 86 7.56 -6.67 -10.03
CA MET A 86 8.55 -7.11 -9.06
C MET A 86 8.46 -6.37 -7.72
N PRO A 87 8.32 -5.03 -7.65
CA PRO A 87 7.97 -4.32 -6.43
C PRO A 87 6.68 -4.83 -5.77
N VAL A 88 5.63 -5.15 -6.54
CA VAL A 88 4.40 -5.73 -5.99
C VAL A 88 4.68 -7.08 -5.31
N ILE A 89 5.46 -7.95 -5.93
CA ILE A 89 5.86 -9.25 -5.36
C ILE A 89 6.62 -9.04 -4.04
N MET A 90 7.60 -8.14 -4.01
CA MET A 90 8.43 -7.88 -2.84
C MET A 90 7.60 -7.32 -1.68
N VAL A 91 6.79 -6.30 -1.94
CA VAL A 91 5.94 -5.66 -0.92
C VAL A 91 4.86 -6.61 -0.45
N GLY A 92 4.21 -7.34 -1.35
CA GLY A 92 3.19 -8.34 -1.02
C GLY A 92 3.74 -9.49 -0.18
N SER A 93 4.96 -9.96 -0.49
CA SER A 93 5.65 -10.98 0.31
C SER A 93 5.98 -10.47 1.71
N ALA A 94 6.47 -9.23 1.83
CA ALA A 94 6.75 -8.61 3.12
C ALA A 94 5.47 -8.42 3.95
N LEU A 95 4.37 -7.98 3.33
CA LEU A 95 3.06 -7.90 4.00
C LEU A 95 2.56 -9.29 4.44
N GLY A 96 2.85 -10.36 3.68
CA GLY A 96 2.58 -11.73 4.07
C GLY A 96 3.27 -12.14 5.37
N VAL A 97 4.52 -11.69 5.57
CA VAL A 97 5.23 -11.88 6.85
C VAL A 97 4.51 -11.15 7.98
N PHE A 98 4.09 -9.89 7.79
CA PHE A 98 3.29 -9.16 8.77
C PHE A 98 1.97 -9.88 9.08
N ALA A 99 1.27 -10.38 8.06
CA ALA A 99 0.02 -11.11 8.21
C ALA A 99 0.20 -12.37 9.08
N TYR A 100 1.25 -13.14 8.84
CA TYR A 100 1.57 -14.31 9.64
C TYR A 100 1.87 -13.95 11.09
N VAL A 101 2.67 -12.91 11.31
CA VAL A 101 3.07 -12.47 12.64
C VAL A 101 1.89 -11.92 13.44
N THR A 102 1.05 -11.09 12.85
CA THR A 102 -0.13 -10.51 13.51
C THR A 102 -1.22 -11.55 13.77
N GLY A 103 -1.31 -12.59 12.93
CA GLY A 103 -2.22 -13.71 13.11
C GLY A 103 -1.81 -14.72 14.18
N ASN A 104 -0.56 -14.66 14.64
CA ASN A 104 -0.03 -15.60 15.64
C ASN A 104 0.13 -14.92 17.00
N ALA A 105 -0.63 -15.37 18.01
CA ALA A 105 -0.65 -14.77 19.33
C ALA A 105 0.74 -14.76 20.05
N ASN A 106 1.61 -15.74 19.77
CA ASN A 106 2.94 -15.78 20.38
C ASN A 106 3.88 -14.75 19.75
N PHE A 107 3.88 -14.67 18.40
CA PHE A 107 4.73 -13.73 17.70
C PHE A 107 4.25 -12.29 17.86
N SER A 108 2.94 -12.03 17.77
CA SER A 108 2.39 -10.69 17.95
C SER A 108 2.70 -10.14 19.33
N ARG A 109 2.53 -10.96 20.39
CA ARG A 109 2.88 -10.58 21.76
C ARG A 109 4.39 -10.33 21.93
N TYR A 110 5.23 -11.21 21.38
CA TYR A 110 6.69 -11.04 21.46
C TYR A 110 7.18 -9.76 20.75
N LEU A 111 6.55 -9.42 19.62
CA LEU A 111 6.91 -8.26 18.81
C LEU A 111 6.11 -7.00 19.17
N ASN A 112 5.22 -7.10 20.18
CA ASN A 112 4.35 -6.00 20.62
C ASN A 112 3.46 -5.44 19.50
N LEU A 113 2.89 -6.34 18.69
CA LEU A 113 1.94 -6.03 17.63
C LEU A 113 0.53 -6.38 18.07
N PRO A 114 -0.52 -5.75 17.51
CA PRO A 114 -1.89 -6.18 17.75
C PRO A 114 -2.08 -7.61 17.23
N THR A 115 -2.70 -8.47 18.03
CA THR A 115 -3.09 -9.81 17.61
C THR A 115 -4.42 -9.71 16.87
N ILE A 116 -4.43 -10.09 15.60
CA ILE A 116 -5.61 -10.04 14.74
C ILE A 116 -5.89 -11.48 14.28
N ALA A 117 -6.90 -12.10 14.87
CA ALA A 117 -7.24 -13.48 14.56
C ALA A 117 -7.60 -13.67 13.08
N GLY A 118 -7.10 -14.75 12.48
CA GLY A 118 -7.37 -15.08 11.07
C GLY A 118 -6.45 -14.40 10.04
N THR A 119 -5.69 -13.36 10.40
CA THR A 119 -4.81 -12.69 9.42
C THR A 119 -3.67 -13.58 8.91
N GLY A 120 -3.31 -14.62 9.65
CA GLY A 120 -2.31 -15.61 9.19
C GLY A 120 -2.67 -16.26 7.87
N GLU A 121 -3.95 -16.45 7.57
CA GLU A 121 -4.43 -17.01 6.30
C GLU A 121 -4.17 -16.10 5.09
N LEU A 122 -4.00 -14.79 5.31
CA LEU A 122 -3.60 -13.86 4.24
C LEU A 122 -2.21 -14.18 3.68
N LEU A 123 -1.36 -14.91 4.41
CA LEU A 123 -0.09 -15.38 3.87
C LEU A 123 -0.29 -16.25 2.63
N ILE A 124 -1.34 -17.07 2.60
CA ILE A 124 -1.68 -17.93 1.45
C ILE A 124 -2.00 -17.05 0.24
N PHE A 125 -2.81 -16.02 0.45
CA PHE A 125 -3.12 -15.05 -0.62
C PHE A 125 -1.87 -14.30 -1.11
N CYS A 126 -1.02 -13.83 -0.19
CA CYS A 126 0.23 -13.16 -0.53
C CYS A 126 1.18 -14.08 -1.32
N ALA A 127 1.28 -15.36 -0.92
CA ALA A 127 2.10 -16.36 -1.61
C ALA A 127 1.55 -16.66 -3.01
N ALA A 128 0.23 -16.77 -3.15
CA ALA A 128 -0.41 -16.96 -4.46
C ALA A 128 -0.18 -15.76 -5.38
N MET A 129 -0.30 -14.55 -4.84
CA MET A 129 -0.01 -13.31 -5.58
C MET A 129 1.46 -13.24 -6.01
N ALA A 130 2.40 -13.62 -5.12
CA ALA A 130 3.82 -13.65 -5.44
C ALA A 130 4.13 -14.71 -6.52
N GLY A 131 3.56 -15.91 -6.41
CA GLY A 131 3.74 -16.97 -7.42
C GLY A 131 3.19 -16.59 -8.78
N ALA A 132 1.96 -16.05 -8.83
CA ALA A 132 1.36 -15.55 -10.07
C ALA A 132 2.16 -14.38 -10.65
N GLY A 133 2.64 -13.47 -9.79
CA GLY A 133 3.48 -12.35 -10.18
C GLY A 133 4.81 -12.79 -10.78
N LEU A 134 5.47 -13.80 -10.22
CA LEU A 134 6.72 -14.35 -10.77
C LEU A 134 6.48 -15.02 -12.12
N ALA A 135 5.39 -15.76 -12.28
CA ALA A 135 5.01 -16.35 -13.56
C ALA A 135 4.72 -15.27 -14.62
N PHE A 136 4.03 -14.21 -14.22
CA PHE A 136 3.79 -13.05 -15.09
C PHE A 136 5.10 -12.35 -15.46
N LEU A 137 5.99 -12.09 -14.48
CA LEU A 137 7.28 -11.45 -14.69
C LEU A 137 8.15 -12.18 -15.71
N TRP A 138 8.05 -13.52 -15.77
CA TRP A 138 8.78 -14.33 -16.77
C TRP A 138 8.51 -13.85 -18.19
N PHE A 139 7.29 -13.41 -18.48
CA PHE A 139 6.88 -12.92 -19.79
C PHE A 139 6.86 -11.39 -19.91
N ASN A 140 6.86 -10.68 -18.77
CA ASN A 140 6.81 -9.22 -18.71
C ASN A 140 8.21 -8.60 -18.50
N ALA A 141 9.26 -9.38 -18.25
CA ALA A 141 10.64 -8.88 -18.23
C ALA A 141 11.07 -8.39 -19.62
N HIS A 142 11.88 -7.32 -19.63
CA HIS A 142 12.32 -6.69 -20.89
C HIS A 142 13.11 -7.67 -21.80
N PRO A 143 12.79 -7.80 -23.12
CA PRO A 143 11.65 -7.17 -23.81
C PRO A 143 10.34 -7.94 -23.53
N ALA A 144 9.32 -7.22 -23.03
CA ALA A 144 8.08 -7.84 -22.58
C ALA A 144 7.27 -8.46 -23.73
N GLN A 145 6.73 -9.66 -23.47
CA GLN A 145 5.83 -10.36 -24.36
C GLN A 145 4.36 -10.19 -23.96
N VAL A 146 4.11 -9.88 -22.68
CA VAL A 146 2.77 -9.68 -22.09
C VAL A 146 2.78 -8.43 -21.22
N PHE A 147 1.70 -7.66 -21.27
CA PHE A 147 1.51 -6.45 -20.50
C PHE A 147 0.36 -6.61 -19.50
N MET A 148 0.48 -5.99 -18.31
CA MET A 148 -0.50 -6.10 -17.24
C MET A 148 -1.77 -5.29 -17.52
N GLY A 149 -1.60 -4.07 -18.03
CA GLY A 149 -2.67 -3.10 -18.23
C GLY A 149 -3.28 -2.57 -16.93
N ASP A 150 -4.14 -1.55 -17.08
CA ASP A 150 -4.72 -0.82 -15.94
C ASP A 150 -5.48 -1.73 -14.97
N VAL A 151 -6.23 -2.71 -15.48
CA VAL A 151 -7.04 -3.61 -14.63
C VAL A 151 -6.17 -4.41 -13.68
N GLY A 152 -5.06 -4.98 -14.18
CA GLY A 152 -4.13 -5.76 -13.38
C GLY A 152 -3.39 -4.88 -12.36
N ALA A 153 -2.85 -3.76 -12.81
CA ALA A 153 -2.09 -2.84 -11.98
C ALA A 153 -2.94 -2.24 -10.84
N LEU A 154 -4.16 -1.77 -11.16
CA LEU A 154 -5.11 -1.25 -10.16
C LEU A 154 -5.51 -2.33 -9.15
N ALA A 155 -5.77 -3.56 -9.61
CA ALA A 155 -6.16 -4.67 -8.74
C ALA A 155 -5.03 -5.06 -7.77
N LEU A 156 -3.79 -5.18 -8.25
CA LEU A 156 -2.64 -5.51 -7.41
C LEU A 156 -2.35 -4.41 -6.38
N GLY A 157 -2.41 -3.14 -6.77
CA GLY A 157 -2.25 -2.02 -5.84
C GLY A 157 -3.35 -1.98 -4.78
N ALA A 158 -4.61 -2.23 -5.17
CA ALA A 158 -5.73 -2.33 -4.23
C ALA A 158 -5.56 -3.52 -3.27
N ALA A 159 -5.07 -4.66 -3.75
CA ALA A 159 -4.76 -5.82 -2.90
C ALA A 159 -3.71 -5.50 -1.84
N LEU A 160 -2.59 -4.87 -2.22
CA LEU A 160 -1.56 -4.42 -1.27
C LEU A 160 -2.13 -3.48 -0.22
N GLY A 161 -2.92 -2.48 -0.63
CA GLY A 161 -3.57 -1.53 0.27
C GLY A 161 -4.53 -2.22 1.24
N THR A 162 -5.34 -3.15 0.74
CA THR A 162 -6.29 -3.91 1.56
C THR A 162 -5.58 -4.79 2.60
N ILE A 163 -4.54 -5.52 2.18
CA ILE A 163 -3.75 -6.35 3.11
C ILE A 163 -3.13 -5.48 4.20
N ALA A 164 -2.52 -4.35 3.83
CA ALA A 164 -1.88 -3.45 4.78
C ALA A 164 -2.85 -2.90 5.83
N VAL A 165 -4.07 -2.56 5.44
CA VAL A 165 -5.14 -2.14 6.36
C VAL A 165 -5.55 -3.28 7.29
N ILE A 166 -5.73 -4.49 6.77
CA ILE A 166 -6.13 -5.65 7.60
C ILE A 166 -5.05 -5.98 8.64
N VAL A 167 -3.76 -5.94 8.26
CA VAL A 167 -2.65 -6.20 9.18
C VAL A 167 -2.18 -4.97 9.97
N ARG A 168 -2.86 -3.82 9.84
CA ARG A 168 -2.57 -2.55 10.53
C ARG A 168 -1.16 -2.02 10.25
N GLN A 169 -0.71 -2.11 9.01
CA GLN A 169 0.62 -1.69 8.57
C GLN A 169 0.56 -0.64 7.44
N GLU A 170 -0.34 0.32 7.55
CA GLU A 170 -0.62 1.34 6.52
C GLU A 170 0.61 2.22 6.25
N ILE A 171 1.28 2.68 7.31
CA ILE A 171 2.49 3.50 7.18
C ILE A 171 3.67 2.64 6.68
N VAL A 172 3.76 1.40 7.15
CA VAL A 172 4.80 0.47 6.70
C VAL A 172 4.64 0.15 5.21
N LEU A 173 3.39 0.02 4.70
CA LEU A 173 3.13 -0.08 3.27
C LEU A 173 3.69 1.12 2.50
N ALA A 174 3.49 2.35 3.01
CA ALA A 174 4.03 3.54 2.36
C ALA A 174 5.58 3.55 2.33
N ILE A 175 6.23 2.99 3.36
CA ILE A 175 7.70 2.83 3.40
C ILE A 175 8.14 1.76 2.39
N MET A 176 7.60 0.55 2.48
CA MET A 176 7.99 -0.57 1.59
C MET A 176 7.66 -0.27 0.13
N GLY A 177 6.50 0.32 -0.10
CA GLY A 177 6.04 0.78 -1.41
C GLY A 177 6.56 2.17 -1.81
N GLY A 178 7.68 2.63 -1.24
CA GLY A 178 8.19 3.99 -1.46
C GLY A 178 8.47 4.34 -2.92
N ILE A 179 8.75 3.35 -3.77
CA ILE A 179 8.83 3.57 -5.23
C ILE A 179 7.46 3.96 -5.79
N PHE A 180 6.39 3.26 -5.44
CA PHE A 180 5.03 3.61 -5.86
C PHE A 180 4.63 5.01 -5.38
N VAL A 181 4.98 5.31 -4.12
CA VAL A 181 4.76 6.65 -3.53
C VAL A 181 5.53 7.72 -4.30
N ALA A 182 6.81 7.49 -4.62
CA ALA A 182 7.65 8.44 -5.36
C ALA A 182 7.12 8.68 -6.79
N GLU A 183 6.68 7.62 -7.48
CA GLU A 183 6.07 7.72 -8.80
C GLU A 183 4.79 8.56 -8.77
N ALA A 184 3.86 8.25 -7.87
CA ALA A 184 2.62 9.00 -7.72
C ALA A 184 2.87 10.47 -7.33
N LEU A 185 3.74 10.72 -6.36
CA LEU A 185 4.11 12.07 -5.94
C LEU A 185 4.78 12.85 -7.07
N SER A 186 5.61 12.22 -7.91
CA SER A 186 6.23 12.87 -9.05
C SER A 186 5.21 13.44 -10.03
N VAL A 187 4.13 12.69 -10.30
CA VAL A 187 3.03 13.12 -11.15
C VAL A 187 2.24 14.25 -10.49
N MET A 188 1.88 14.08 -9.21
CA MET A 188 1.11 15.10 -8.46
C MET A 188 1.87 16.43 -8.40
N LEU A 189 3.17 16.40 -8.09
CA LEU A 189 4.02 17.58 -8.03
C LEU A 189 4.18 18.23 -9.40
N GLN A 190 4.42 17.44 -10.45
CA GLN A 190 4.55 17.94 -11.81
C GLN A 190 3.29 18.67 -12.28
N VAL A 191 2.12 18.04 -12.09
CA VAL A 191 0.83 18.61 -12.52
C VAL A 191 0.49 19.86 -11.71
N THR A 192 0.69 19.82 -10.40
CA THR A 192 0.41 20.96 -9.50
C THR A 192 1.32 22.14 -9.83
N TYR A 193 2.62 21.90 -9.98
CA TYR A 193 3.59 22.93 -10.33
C TYR A 193 3.32 23.52 -11.70
N PHE A 194 3.00 22.70 -12.69
CA PHE A 194 2.65 23.16 -14.05
C PHE A 194 1.39 24.06 -14.03
N LYS A 195 0.33 23.64 -13.33
CA LYS A 195 -0.91 24.44 -13.20
C LYS A 195 -0.65 25.75 -12.44
N TYR A 196 0.13 25.69 -11.35
CA TYR A 196 0.49 26.86 -10.56
C TYR A 196 1.27 27.89 -11.39
N THR A 197 2.34 27.45 -12.08
CA THR A 197 3.16 28.34 -12.89
C THR A 197 2.39 28.92 -14.07
N LYS A 198 1.54 28.12 -14.72
CA LYS A 198 0.65 28.60 -15.78
C LYS A 198 -0.29 29.71 -15.29
N LYS A 199 -0.87 29.53 -14.10
CA LYS A 199 -1.75 30.54 -13.48
C LYS A 199 -0.99 31.80 -13.06
N ARG A 200 0.26 31.67 -12.56
CA ARG A 200 1.03 32.78 -12.00
C ARG A 200 1.82 33.57 -13.02
N TYR A 201 2.36 32.89 -14.06
CA TYR A 201 3.29 33.48 -15.03
C TYR A 201 2.78 33.42 -16.47
N GLY A 202 1.56 32.90 -16.71
CA GLY A 202 1.01 32.72 -18.07
C GLY A 202 1.54 31.48 -18.79
N GLU A 203 2.69 30.95 -18.41
CA GLU A 203 3.33 29.78 -19.01
C GLU A 203 3.51 28.65 -18.00
N GLY A 204 3.18 27.42 -18.43
CA GLY A 204 3.36 26.23 -17.61
C GLY A 204 4.81 25.77 -17.62
N ARG A 205 5.47 25.73 -16.46
CA ARG A 205 6.83 25.22 -16.30
C ARG A 205 6.83 23.78 -15.77
N ARG A 206 7.77 22.98 -16.25
CA ARG A 206 7.93 21.59 -15.78
C ARG A 206 8.99 21.52 -14.69
N LEU A 207 8.74 20.75 -13.62
CA LEU A 207 9.69 20.46 -12.57
C LEU A 207 10.65 19.34 -12.99
N LEU A 208 10.06 18.24 -13.51
CA LEU A 208 10.76 17.09 -14.06
C LEU A 208 10.76 17.16 -15.59
N LYS A 209 11.73 16.53 -16.25
CA LYS A 209 11.73 16.40 -17.72
C LYS A 209 10.47 15.74 -18.23
N MET A 210 10.00 14.71 -17.50
CA MET A 210 8.76 13.99 -17.71
C MET A 210 8.32 13.38 -16.37
N ALA A 211 7.03 13.19 -16.14
CA ALA A 211 6.47 12.41 -15.05
C ALA A 211 5.64 11.28 -15.66
N PRO A 212 5.55 10.11 -15.02
CA PRO A 212 6.16 9.70 -13.75
C PRO A 212 7.70 9.65 -13.74
N LEU A 213 8.29 9.34 -12.56
CA LEU A 213 9.74 9.49 -12.32
C LEU A 213 10.60 8.59 -13.22
N HIS A 214 10.16 7.37 -13.55
CA HIS A 214 10.87 6.45 -14.44
C HIS A 214 11.11 7.10 -15.81
N HIS A 215 10.12 7.78 -16.40
CA HIS A 215 10.29 8.51 -17.66
C HIS A 215 11.25 9.71 -17.55
N HIS A 216 11.39 10.30 -16.36
CA HIS A 216 12.38 11.33 -16.14
C HIS A 216 13.80 10.79 -16.30
N PHE A 217 14.07 9.58 -15.80
CA PHE A 217 15.41 8.95 -15.94
C PHE A 217 15.67 8.48 -17.37
N GLU A 218 14.67 7.96 -18.10
CA GLU A 218 14.80 7.67 -19.53
C GLU A 218 15.16 8.93 -20.33
N LYS A 219 14.47 10.06 -20.05
CA LYS A 219 14.79 11.36 -20.68
C LYS A 219 16.14 11.93 -20.27
N LYS A 220 16.78 11.39 -19.23
CA LYS A 220 18.17 11.65 -18.86
C LYS A 220 19.17 10.74 -19.60
N GLY A 221 18.70 9.75 -20.34
CA GLY A 221 19.55 8.83 -21.12
C GLY A 221 19.85 7.51 -20.41
N TRP A 222 19.15 7.16 -19.32
CA TRP A 222 19.29 5.85 -18.72
C TRP A 222 18.56 4.80 -19.57
N ALA A 223 19.17 3.62 -19.71
CA ALA A 223 18.51 2.48 -20.35
C ALA A 223 17.31 2.02 -19.47
N GLU A 224 16.25 1.58 -20.12
CA GLU A 224 15.04 1.08 -19.45
C GLU A 224 15.35 0.01 -18.40
N THR A 225 16.11 -1.02 -18.79
CA THR A 225 16.54 -2.09 -17.87
C THR A 225 17.31 -1.57 -16.66
N GLN A 226 18.09 -0.49 -16.84
CA GLN A 226 18.84 0.13 -15.75
C GLN A 226 17.90 0.84 -14.77
N VAL A 227 16.86 1.51 -15.25
CA VAL A 227 15.83 2.13 -14.39
C VAL A 227 15.12 1.05 -13.60
N VAL A 228 14.64 0.01 -14.29
CA VAL A 228 13.87 -1.09 -13.71
C VAL A 228 14.65 -1.80 -12.59
N VAL A 229 15.88 -2.25 -12.88
CA VAL A 229 16.71 -2.96 -11.88
C VAL A 229 17.04 -2.08 -10.67
N ARG A 230 17.33 -0.79 -10.88
CA ARG A 230 17.59 0.13 -9.76
C ARG A 230 16.35 0.33 -8.87
N PHE A 231 15.17 0.40 -9.46
CA PHE A 231 13.92 0.51 -8.72
C PHE A 231 13.62 -0.76 -7.93
N TRP A 232 13.92 -1.94 -8.48
CA TRP A 232 13.84 -3.20 -7.74
C TRP A 232 14.77 -3.22 -6.52
N ILE A 233 16.03 -2.78 -6.71
CA ILE A 233 17.01 -2.71 -5.60
C ILE A 233 16.50 -1.76 -4.50
N ILE A 234 16.00 -0.58 -4.88
CA ILE A 234 15.44 0.38 -3.91
C ILE A 234 14.25 -0.23 -3.19
N THR A 235 13.32 -0.88 -3.91
CA THR A 235 12.17 -1.53 -3.28
C THR A 235 12.61 -2.62 -2.31
N MET A 236 13.59 -3.44 -2.67
CA MET A 236 14.14 -4.47 -1.79
C MET A 236 14.69 -3.85 -0.49
N LEU A 237 15.47 -2.78 -0.60
CA LEU A 237 16.00 -2.07 0.57
C LEU A 237 14.87 -1.49 1.44
N LEU A 238 13.84 -0.90 0.83
CA LEU A 238 12.67 -0.38 1.53
C LEU A 238 11.86 -1.48 2.21
N CYS A 239 11.72 -2.66 1.58
CA CYS A 239 11.11 -3.83 2.22
C CYS A 239 11.92 -4.31 3.44
N LEU A 240 13.25 -4.32 3.36
CA LEU A 240 14.10 -4.64 4.51
C LEU A 240 13.91 -3.61 5.65
N VAL A 241 13.84 -2.32 5.32
CA VAL A 241 13.52 -1.26 6.30
C VAL A 241 12.14 -1.50 6.91
N GLY A 242 11.12 -1.78 6.09
CA GLY A 242 9.78 -2.11 6.59
C GLY A 242 9.77 -3.33 7.50
N LEU A 243 10.42 -4.43 7.12
CA LEU A 243 10.52 -5.63 7.95
C LEU A 243 11.32 -5.39 9.24
N SER A 244 12.31 -4.48 9.26
CA SER A 244 13.03 -4.14 10.47
C SER A 244 12.14 -3.53 11.55
N THR A 245 11.02 -2.90 11.16
CA THR A 245 10.04 -2.35 12.11
C THR A 245 9.39 -3.42 13.00
N LEU A 246 9.41 -4.70 12.60
CA LEU A 246 8.95 -5.81 13.43
C LEU A 246 9.75 -5.90 14.75
N LYS A 247 11.04 -5.67 14.69
CA LYS A 247 11.92 -5.82 15.86
C LYS A 247 12.28 -4.49 16.53
N LEU A 248 12.36 -3.41 15.75
CA LEU A 248 12.76 -2.06 16.22
C LEU A 248 11.57 -1.24 16.76
N ARG A 249 10.57 -1.91 17.31
CA ARG A 249 9.44 -1.28 17.99
C ARG A 249 9.66 -1.09 19.47
#